data_fae16dc82a18cec624d746deba5a60de
#
_entry.id   fae16dc82a18cec624d746deba5a60de
#
_cell.length_a   1.000
_cell.length_b   1.000
_cell.length_c   1.000
_cell.angle_alpha   90.00
_cell.angle_beta   90.00
_cell.angle_gamma   90.00
#
_symmetry.space_group_name_H-M   'P 1'
#
loop_
_entity.id
_entity.type
_entity.pdbx_description
1 polymer ?
#
loop_
_entity_poly.entity_id
_entity_poly.type
_entity_poly.pdbx_seq_one_letter_code
_entity_poly.pdbx_strand_id
1 'polypeptide(L)'
;NILKPMNPQFKEYLLKVTKATDCKETEEIQSLWSGYGKISRFQLVDSTFKTVVVKNISFDKMTEHPRGWNTDFSHQRKVKSYEVETNWYEQWNKLTTTDCKTPKFLGSFKKGNEQWIILEDLDASYPIRKQELTFAEVKVCLKWLANFHGIFLNKKPEGLWEIGTYWNLKTRPEEFEKIEHLELK
;
A
#
# COMPACT_ATOMS: atom_id res chain seq x y z
N ASN A 1 6.82 9.87 -23.22
CA ASN A 1 6.43 8.68 -22.44
C ASN A 1 5.10 8.17 -22.98
N ILE A 2 5.12 7.06 -23.73
CA ILE A 2 3.91 6.37 -24.13
C ILE A 2 3.40 5.70 -22.85
N LEU A 3 2.30 6.22 -22.30
CA LEU A 3 1.64 5.62 -21.14
C LEU A 3 1.22 4.20 -21.54
N LYS A 4 1.70 3.19 -20.80
CA LYS A 4 1.26 1.79 -21.00
C LYS A 4 -0.28 1.80 -20.87
N PRO A 5 -1.03 1.27 -21.86
CA PRO A 5 -2.49 1.25 -21.76
C PRO A 5 -2.91 0.47 -20.52
N MET A 6 -3.95 0.97 -19.85
CA MET A 6 -4.55 0.30 -18.70
C MET A 6 -5.01 -1.11 -19.07
N ASN A 7 -4.76 -2.08 -18.19
CA ASN A 7 -5.24 -3.46 -18.39
C ASN A 7 -6.77 -3.47 -18.53
N PRO A 8 -7.34 -3.98 -19.65
CA PRO A 8 -8.79 -3.91 -19.90
C PRO A 8 -9.63 -4.61 -18.84
N GLN A 9 -9.16 -5.75 -18.32
CA GLN A 9 -9.88 -6.52 -17.30
C GLN A 9 -9.83 -5.82 -15.95
N PHE A 10 -8.72 -5.15 -15.64
CA PHE A 10 -8.66 -4.30 -14.46
C PHE A 10 -9.62 -3.11 -14.61
N LYS A 11 -9.70 -2.47 -15.79
CA LYS A 11 -10.67 -1.39 -16.05
C LYS A 11 -12.10 -1.87 -15.77
N GLU A 12 -12.48 -3.00 -16.32
CA GLU A 12 -13.81 -3.60 -16.11
C GLU A 12 -14.08 -3.85 -14.62
N TYR A 13 -13.12 -4.43 -13.91
CA TYR A 13 -13.23 -4.67 -12.47
C TYR A 13 -13.36 -3.36 -11.68
N LEU A 14 -12.54 -2.34 -11.99
CA LEU A 14 -12.60 -1.02 -11.35
C LEU A 14 -13.99 -0.39 -11.51
N LEU A 15 -14.53 -0.38 -12.74
CA LEU A 15 -15.87 0.15 -13.02
C LEU A 15 -16.95 -0.59 -12.23
N LYS A 16 -16.87 -1.92 -12.18
CA LYS A 16 -17.81 -2.77 -11.44
C LYS A 16 -17.81 -2.43 -9.94
N VAL A 17 -16.65 -2.39 -9.27
CA VAL A 17 -16.59 -2.19 -7.81
C VAL A 17 -16.91 -0.77 -7.39
N THR A 18 -16.68 0.20 -8.28
CA THR A 18 -16.98 1.62 -8.03
C THR A 18 -18.34 2.05 -8.57
N LYS A 19 -19.03 1.17 -9.32
CA LYS A 19 -20.29 1.46 -10.04
C LYS A 19 -20.16 2.66 -10.98
N ALA A 20 -18.98 2.88 -11.56
CA ALA A 20 -18.72 3.94 -12.51
C ALA A 20 -18.99 3.48 -13.94
N THR A 21 -19.34 4.41 -14.84
CA THR A 21 -19.52 4.14 -16.27
C THR A 21 -18.23 4.27 -17.07
N ASP A 22 -17.28 5.11 -16.59
CA ASP A 22 -15.94 5.23 -17.14
C ASP A 22 -14.94 5.71 -16.08
N CYS A 23 -13.65 5.60 -16.39
CA CYS A 23 -12.57 6.06 -15.54
C CYS A 23 -11.36 6.55 -16.34
N LYS A 24 -10.62 7.48 -15.76
CA LYS A 24 -9.38 8.02 -16.33
C LYS A 24 -8.32 8.18 -15.25
N GLU A 25 -7.11 7.68 -15.49
CA GLU A 25 -5.95 8.00 -14.67
C GLU A 25 -5.60 9.48 -14.85
N THR A 26 -5.57 10.24 -13.77
CA THR A 26 -5.33 11.69 -13.78
C THR A 26 -4.00 12.08 -13.19
N GLU A 27 -3.45 11.26 -12.29
CA GLU A 27 -2.23 11.58 -11.58
C GLU A 27 -1.49 10.29 -11.18
N GLU A 28 -0.18 10.25 -11.37
CA GLU A 28 0.70 9.33 -10.67
C GLU A 28 1.14 9.99 -9.36
N ILE A 29 0.61 9.49 -8.23
CA ILE A 29 0.89 10.03 -6.90
C ILE A 29 2.29 9.65 -6.45
N GLN A 30 2.69 8.40 -6.70
CA GLN A 30 3.97 7.86 -6.25
C GLN A 30 4.37 6.62 -7.05
N SER A 31 5.64 6.50 -7.40
CA SER A 31 6.23 5.25 -7.87
C SER A 31 6.57 4.34 -6.67
N LEU A 32 6.44 3.02 -6.84
CA LEU A 32 6.82 2.05 -5.82
C LEU A 32 8.33 1.76 -5.89
N TRP A 33 8.91 1.44 -4.73
CA TRP A 33 10.33 1.11 -4.60
C TRP A 33 10.76 0.00 -5.57
N SER A 34 11.92 0.17 -6.16
CA SER A 34 12.55 -0.80 -7.10
C SER A 34 11.68 -1.11 -8.33
N GLY A 35 10.82 -0.18 -8.76
CA GLY A 35 10.04 -0.34 -9.99
C GLY A 35 8.89 -1.37 -9.90
N TYR A 36 8.49 -1.78 -8.71
CA TYR A 36 7.37 -2.72 -8.52
C TYR A 36 6.00 -2.15 -8.87
N GLY A 37 5.90 -0.92 -9.37
CA GLY A 37 4.66 -0.34 -9.82
C GLY A 37 4.46 1.10 -9.36
N LYS A 38 3.20 1.51 -9.22
CA LYS A 38 2.84 2.89 -8.90
C LYS A 38 1.54 2.99 -8.10
N ILE A 39 1.35 4.14 -7.47
CA ILE A 39 0.09 4.57 -6.88
C ILE A 39 -0.44 5.71 -7.75
N SER A 40 -1.65 5.59 -8.24
CA SER A 40 -2.28 6.57 -9.14
C SER A 40 -3.66 6.96 -8.67
N ARG A 41 -4.09 8.17 -9.02
CA ARG A 41 -5.45 8.65 -8.85
C ARG A 41 -6.24 8.44 -10.14
N PHE A 42 -7.45 7.91 -9.99
CA PHE A 42 -8.41 7.75 -11.08
C PHE A 42 -9.63 8.62 -10.84
N GLN A 43 -10.00 9.42 -11.82
CA GLN A 43 -11.29 10.10 -11.87
C GLN A 43 -12.34 9.12 -12.40
N LEU A 44 -13.52 9.12 -11.78
CA LEU A 44 -14.62 8.25 -12.14
C LEU A 44 -15.80 9.06 -12.71
N VAL A 45 -16.56 8.43 -13.61
CA VAL A 45 -17.76 9.01 -14.22
C VAL A 45 -18.99 8.28 -13.66
N ASP A 46 -20.04 9.00 -13.33
CA ASP A 46 -21.33 8.48 -12.83
C ASP A 46 -21.20 7.55 -11.62
N SER A 47 -20.29 7.85 -10.71
CA SER A 47 -20.06 7.09 -9.47
C SER A 47 -20.29 7.94 -8.24
N THR A 48 -20.59 7.29 -7.11
CA THR A 48 -20.61 7.95 -5.78
C THR A 48 -19.23 8.44 -5.36
N PHE A 49 -18.16 7.84 -5.90
CA PHE A 49 -16.79 8.30 -5.72
C PHE A 49 -16.41 9.20 -6.90
N LYS A 50 -15.98 10.43 -6.65
CA LYS A 50 -15.42 11.30 -7.71
C LYS A 50 -14.06 10.79 -8.17
N THR A 51 -13.24 10.39 -7.21
CA THR A 51 -11.91 9.86 -7.40
C THR A 51 -11.66 8.64 -6.52
N VAL A 52 -10.74 7.78 -6.95
CA VAL A 52 -10.19 6.67 -6.16
C VAL A 52 -8.68 6.62 -6.33
N VAL A 53 -8.01 6.06 -5.33
CA VAL A 53 -6.58 5.77 -5.39
C VAL A 53 -6.38 4.30 -5.69
N VAL A 54 -5.55 4.02 -6.68
CA VAL A 54 -5.22 2.66 -7.12
C VAL A 54 -3.73 2.42 -6.95
N LYS A 55 -3.37 1.39 -6.17
CA LYS A 55 -2.02 0.87 -6.12
C LYS A 55 -1.90 -0.28 -7.11
N ASN A 56 -1.12 -0.07 -8.17
CA ASN A 56 -0.75 -1.11 -9.13
C ASN A 56 0.61 -1.67 -8.75
N ILE A 57 0.69 -2.99 -8.60
CA ILE A 57 1.90 -3.73 -8.27
C ILE A 57 2.20 -4.66 -9.44
N SER A 58 3.44 -4.64 -9.97
CA SER A 58 3.90 -5.51 -11.04
C SER A 58 5.15 -6.26 -10.58
N PHE A 59 5.11 -7.57 -10.66
CA PHE A 59 6.21 -8.46 -10.26
C PHE A 59 7.15 -8.80 -11.42
N ASP A 60 6.91 -8.27 -12.64
CA ASP A 60 7.66 -8.60 -13.85
C ASP A 60 9.05 -7.94 -13.93
N LYS A 61 9.31 -6.93 -13.14
CA LYS A 61 10.55 -6.17 -13.21
C LYS A 61 11.42 -6.40 -11.98
N MET A 62 12.32 -7.37 -12.07
CA MET A 62 13.54 -7.36 -11.26
C MET A 62 14.45 -6.25 -11.78
N THR A 63 14.22 -5.00 -11.40
CA THR A 63 15.19 -3.93 -11.64
C THR A 63 16.35 -4.10 -10.67
N GLU A 64 17.58 -3.92 -11.15
CA GLU A 64 18.78 -3.97 -10.30
C GLU A 64 18.63 -2.96 -9.16
N HIS A 65 18.73 -3.45 -7.93
CA HIS A 65 18.68 -2.57 -6.77
C HIS A 65 20.00 -1.78 -6.69
N PRO A 66 19.99 -0.44 -6.53
CA PRO A 66 21.20 0.40 -6.53
C PRO A 66 22.28 -0.04 -5.52
N ARG A 67 21.91 -0.84 -4.51
CA ARG A 67 22.81 -1.40 -3.48
C ARG A 67 23.06 -2.90 -3.63
N GLY A 68 22.78 -3.51 -4.78
CA GLY A 68 23.03 -4.94 -5.03
C GLY A 68 22.23 -5.92 -4.14
N TRP A 69 21.10 -5.51 -3.57
CA TRP A 69 20.29 -6.34 -2.65
C TRP A 69 19.19 -7.14 -3.38
N ASN A 70 19.46 -7.50 -4.63
CA ASN A 70 18.55 -8.31 -5.45
C ASN A 70 18.82 -9.80 -5.22
N THR A 71 18.46 -10.29 -4.04
CA THR A 71 18.43 -11.72 -3.77
C THR A 71 17.02 -12.24 -3.97
N ASP A 72 16.88 -13.53 -4.28
CA ASP A 72 15.57 -14.21 -4.34
C ASP A 72 14.79 -14.02 -3.04
N PHE A 73 15.50 -14.01 -1.91
CA PHE A 73 14.92 -13.76 -0.60
C PHE A 73 14.33 -12.35 -0.47
N SER A 74 15.03 -11.31 -0.95
CA SER A 74 14.53 -9.93 -0.95
C SER A 74 13.28 -9.79 -1.84
N HIS A 75 13.24 -10.47 -2.98
CA HIS A 75 12.07 -10.51 -3.85
C HIS A 75 10.88 -11.20 -3.16
N GLN A 76 11.08 -12.40 -2.61
CA GLN A 76 10.04 -13.14 -1.89
C GLN A 76 9.47 -12.34 -0.71
N ARG A 77 10.33 -11.65 0.05
CA ARG A 77 9.91 -10.75 1.12
C ARG A 77 9.01 -9.62 0.63
N LYS A 78 9.32 -9.02 -0.54
CA LYS A 78 8.49 -7.98 -1.15
C LYS A 78 7.14 -8.53 -1.62
N VAL A 79 7.13 -9.66 -2.30
CA VAL A 79 5.88 -10.34 -2.71
C VAL A 79 5.00 -10.59 -1.49
N LYS A 80 5.59 -11.17 -0.44
CA LYS A 80 4.89 -11.41 0.84
C LYS A 80 4.37 -10.13 1.47
N SER A 81 5.15 -9.04 1.40
CA SER A 81 4.72 -7.73 1.92
C SER A 81 3.45 -7.22 1.23
N TYR A 82 3.34 -7.37 -0.10
CA TYR A 82 2.15 -6.97 -0.83
C TYR A 82 0.94 -7.89 -0.58
N GLU A 83 1.18 -9.19 -0.36
CA GLU A 83 0.12 -10.11 0.08
C GLU A 83 -0.43 -9.70 1.45
N VAL A 84 0.46 -9.43 2.41
CA VAL A 84 0.09 -8.96 3.75
C VAL A 84 -0.68 -7.64 3.69
N GLU A 85 -0.23 -6.69 2.87
CA GLU A 85 -0.94 -5.43 2.67
C GLU A 85 -2.36 -5.64 2.13
N THR A 86 -2.51 -6.51 1.14
CA THR A 86 -3.82 -6.84 0.57
C THR A 86 -4.72 -7.51 1.60
N ASN A 87 -4.21 -8.50 2.33
CA ASN A 87 -4.95 -9.16 3.41
C ASN A 87 -5.39 -8.17 4.50
N TRP A 88 -4.54 -7.19 4.83
CA TRP A 88 -4.90 -6.17 5.79
C TRP A 88 -6.10 -5.34 5.30
N TYR A 89 -6.08 -4.87 4.05
CA TYR A 89 -7.20 -4.13 3.49
C TYR A 89 -8.48 -4.97 3.39
N GLU A 90 -8.40 -6.23 2.99
CA GLU A 90 -9.55 -7.11 2.80
C GLU A 90 -10.19 -7.56 4.12
N GLN A 91 -9.37 -7.90 5.12
CA GLN A 91 -9.83 -8.55 6.33
C GLN A 91 -9.90 -7.62 7.54
N TRP A 92 -8.93 -6.74 7.70
CA TRP A 92 -8.71 -5.97 8.92
C TRP A 92 -9.17 -4.52 8.82
N ASN A 93 -9.03 -3.88 7.67
CA ASN A 93 -9.36 -2.49 7.44
C ASN A 93 -10.79 -2.12 7.87
N LYS A 94 -11.74 -3.02 7.66
CA LYS A 94 -13.16 -2.85 8.06
C LYS A 94 -13.38 -2.71 9.56
N LEU A 95 -12.40 -3.00 10.39
CA LEU A 95 -12.47 -2.87 11.84
C LEU A 95 -12.10 -1.46 12.30
N THR A 96 -11.50 -0.64 11.45
CA THR A 96 -11.16 0.75 11.79
C THR A 96 -12.43 1.61 11.90
N THR A 97 -12.37 2.63 12.76
CA THR A 97 -13.50 3.53 13.05
C THR A 97 -13.18 4.95 12.59
N THR A 98 -14.13 5.87 12.79
CA THR A 98 -13.92 7.30 12.54
C THR A 98 -12.80 7.89 13.38
N ASP A 99 -12.53 7.34 14.57
CA ASP A 99 -11.47 7.82 15.46
C ASP A 99 -10.07 7.42 15.00
N CYS A 100 -9.97 6.41 14.12
CA CYS A 100 -8.73 6.00 13.47
C CYS A 100 -8.98 5.72 11.98
N LYS A 101 -9.56 6.69 11.28
CA LYS A 101 -9.93 6.61 9.87
C LYS A 101 -8.74 6.15 9.01
N THR A 102 -8.99 5.13 8.21
CA THR A 102 -8.13 4.65 7.11
C THR A 102 -8.90 4.73 5.80
N PRO A 103 -8.25 4.69 4.63
CA PRO A 103 -8.96 4.66 3.36
C PRO A 103 -9.89 3.45 3.29
N LYS A 104 -11.13 3.64 2.84
CA LYS A 104 -12.04 2.52 2.61
C LYS A 104 -11.48 1.62 1.51
N PHE A 105 -11.42 0.32 1.76
CA PHE A 105 -11.09 -0.67 0.75
C PHE A 105 -12.31 -0.88 -0.18
N LEU A 106 -12.09 -0.76 -1.49
CA LEU A 106 -13.13 -0.92 -2.50
C LEU A 106 -13.00 -2.24 -3.25
N GLY A 107 -11.79 -2.78 -3.34
CA GLY A 107 -11.53 -4.07 -3.96
C GLY A 107 -10.07 -4.30 -4.27
N SER A 108 -9.75 -5.56 -4.58
CA SER A 108 -8.45 -5.96 -5.13
C SER A 108 -8.66 -6.80 -6.39
N PHE A 109 -7.72 -6.72 -7.31
CA PHE A 109 -7.74 -7.49 -8.55
C PHE A 109 -6.34 -8.03 -8.83
N LYS A 110 -6.24 -9.28 -9.23
CA LYS A 110 -4.97 -9.92 -9.57
C LYS A 110 -5.07 -10.62 -10.90
N LYS A 111 -4.09 -10.40 -11.77
CA LYS A 111 -3.96 -11.10 -13.03
C LYS A 111 -2.51 -11.28 -13.44
N GLY A 112 -2.09 -12.54 -13.64
CA GLY A 112 -0.70 -12.86 -13.92
C GLY A 112 0.20 -12.34 -12.82
N ASN A 113 1.19 -11.55 -13.19
CA ASN A 113 2.16 -10.92 -12.29
C ASN A 113 1.76 -9.49 -11.87
N GLU A 114 0.53 -9.08 -12.14
CA GLU A 114 0.03 -7.76 -11.75
C GLU A 114 -1.06 -7.89 -10.67
N GLN A 115 -1.04 -6.95 -9.74
CA GLN A 115 -2.01 -6.84 -8.65
C GLN A 115 -2.40 -5.38 -8.45
N TRP A 116 -3.69 -5.14 -8.21
CA TRP A 116 -4.24 -3.81 -7.95
C TRP A 116 -5.01 -3.80 -6.63
N ILE A 117 -4.83 -2.74 -5.86
CA ILE A 117 -5.62 -2.44 -4.66
C ILE A 117 -6.32 -1.12 -4.92
N ILE A 118 -7.65 -1.09 -4.76
CA ILE A 118 -8.50 0.08 -5.02
C ILE A 118 -8.97 0.62 -3.67
N LEU A 119 -8.67 1.89 -3.40
CA LEU A 119 -8.93 2.55 -2.15
C LEU A 119 -9.71 3.86 -2.35
N GLU A 120 -10.44 4.25 -1.31
CA GLU A 120 -11.01 5.60 -1.19
C GLU A 120 -9.91 6.65 -1.34
N ASP A 121 -10.19 7.71 -2.11
CA ASP A 121 -9.32 8.88 -2.16
C ASP A 121 -9.64 9.80 -0.96
N LEU A 122 -8.68 9.94 -0.07
CA LEU A 122 -8.83 10.77 1.13
C LEU A 122 -8.58 12.26 0.89
N ASP A 123 -8.12 12.68 -0.29
CA ASP A 123 -7.81 14.09 -0.55
C ASP A 123 -9.01 15.01 -0.38
N ALA A 124 -10.21 14.53 -0.70
CA ALA A 124 -11.44 15.32 -0.51
C ALA A 124 -11.72 15.65 0.97
N SER A 125 -11.34 14.76 1.88
CA SER A 125 -11.55 14.91 3.32
C SER A 125 -10.32 15.42 4.07
N TYR A 126 -9.14 15.17 3.55
CA TYR A 126 -7.84 15.50 4.15
C TYR A 126 -6.90 16.15 3.11
N PRO A 127 -7.22 17.36 2.61
CA PRO A 127 -6.47 17.98 1.51
C PRO A 127 -5.12 18.55 1.94
N ILE A 128 -4.90 18.74 3.24
CA ILE A 128 -3.70 19.39 3.76
C ILE A 128 -2.66 18.33 4.12
N ARG A 129 -1.50 18.39 3.46
CA ARG A 129 -0.31 17.61 3.81
C ARG A 129 0.67 18.50 4.57
N LYS A 130 0.96 18.12 5.81
CA LYS A 130 1.89 18.86 6.67
C LYS A 130 3.26 18.19 6.68
N GLN A 131 4.30 18.97 6.54
CA GLN A 131 5.68 18.53 6.67
C GLN A 131 6.17 18.67 8.12
N GLU A 132 5.70 19.70 8.82
CA GLU A 132 6.01 19.95 10.22
C GLU A 132 4.72 19.97 11.03
N LEU A 133 4.77 19.44 12.24
CA LEU A 133 3.62 19.33 13.14
C LEU A 133 3.85 20.16 14.39
N THR A 134 2.85 20.91 14.81
CA THR A 134 2.78 21.50 16.13
C THR A 134 2.55 20.43 17.20
N PHE A 135 2.84 20.74 18.46
CA PHE A 135 2.59 19.80 19.57
C PHE A 135 1.11 19.40 19.69
N ALA A 136 0.18 20.30 19.40
CA ALA A 136 -1.25 20.00 19.37
C ALA A 136 -1.59 18.97 18.27
N GLU A 137 -1.02 19.09 17.08
CA GLU A 137 -1.23 18.16 15.96
C GLU A 137 -0.58 16.80 16.22
N VAL A 138 0.60 16.77 16.87
CA VAL A 138 1.21 15.50 17.31
C VAL A 138 0.27 14.76 18.26
N LYS A 139 -0.40 15.45 19.21
CA LYS A 139 -1.41 14.82 20.09
C LYS A 139 -2.56 14.20 19.31
N VAL A 140 -3.02 14.84 18.23
CA VAL A 140 -4.08 14.28 17.35
C VAL A 140 -3.60 12.99 16.67
N CYS A 141 -2.37 12.98 16.14
CA CYS A 141 -1.76 11.79 15.56
C CYS A 141 -1.62 10.64 16.57
N LEU A 142 -1.16 10.96 17.78
CA LEU A 142 -1.04 9.97 18.87
C LEU A 142 -2.40 9.42 19.31
N LYS A 143 -3.43 10.26 19.34
CA LYS A 143 -4.80 9.80 19.62
C LYS A 143 -5.30 8.84 18.54
N TRP A 144 -5.05 9.16 17.26
CA TRP A 144 -5.38 8.26 16.15
C TRP A 144 -4.66 6.90 16.31
N LEU A 145 -3.35 6.92 16.60
CA LEU A 145 -2.55 5.70 16.83
C LEU A 145 -3.07 4.89 18.02
N ALA A 146 -3.41 5.55 19.13
CA ALA A 146 -3.94 4.87 20.33
C ALA A 146 -5.26 4.15 20.02
N ASN A 147 -6.18 4.80 19.29
CA ASN A 147 -7.43 4.18 18.87
C ASN A 147 -7.18 3.00 17.93
N PHE A 148 -6.27 3.16 16.94
CA PHE A 148 -5.90 2.10 16.02
C PHE A 148 -5.30 0.90 16.76
N HIS A 149 -4.32 1.09 17.64
CA HIS A 149 -3.72 0.03 18.43
C HIS A 149 -4.75 -0.62 19.37
N GLY A 150 -5.64 0.17 19.97
CA GLY A 150 -6.70 -0.34 20.85
C GLY A 150 -7.65 -1.32 20.16
N ILE A 151 -8.02 -1.05 18.90
CA ILE A 151 -8.87 -1.95 18.10
C ILE A 151 -8.20 -3.30 17.86
N PHE A 152 -6.89 -3.31 17.61
CA PHE A 152 -6.15 -4.51 17.24
C PHE A 152 -5.45 -5.20 18.44
N LEU A 153 -5.53 -4.63 19.63
CA LEU A 153 -4.95 -5.21 20.83
C LEU A 153 -5.50 -6.64 21.08
N ASN A 154 -4.62 -7.58 21.38
CA ASN A 154 -4.93 -8.99 21.63
C ASN A 154 -5.58 -9.75 20.45
N LYS A 155 -5.61 -9.20 19.25
CA LYS A 155 -6.05 -9.93 18.06
C LYS A 155 -4.89 -10.72 17.46
N LYS A 156 -5.13 -11.98 17.07
CA LYS A 156 -4.14 -12.74 16.30
C LYS A 156 -3.98 -12.13 14.92
N PRO A 157 -2.76 -11.90 14.44
CA PRO A 157 -2.50 -11.27 13.14
C PRO A 157 -2.64 -12.26 11.97
N GLU A 158 -3.80 -12.88 11.81
CA GLU A 158 -4.07 -13.86 10.75
C GLU A 158 -3.89 -13.22 9.36
N GLY A 159 -3.06 -13.85 8.52
CA GLY A 159 -2.72 -13.32 7.19
C GLY A 159 -1.81 -12.11 7.18
N LEU A 160 -1.31 -11.68 8.33
CA LEU A 160 -0.36 -10.56 8.47
C LEU A 160 1.03 -11.07 8.88
N TRP A 161 1.97 -10.14 9.08
CA TRP A 161 3.26 -10.47 9.67
C TRP A 161 3.08 -10.89 11.12
N GLU A 162 3.77 -11.95 11.52
CA GLU A 162 3.78 -12.45 12.92
C GLU A 162 4.29 -11.36 13.90
N ILE A 163 5.29 -10.61 13.46
CA ILE A 163 5.89 -9.50 14.20
C ILE A 163 5.63 -8.22 13.41
N GLY A 164 4.61 -7.47 13.73
CA GLY A 164 4.16 -6.16 13.25
C GLY A 164 4.66 -5.58 11.89
N THR A 165 5.84 -5.99 11.40
CA THR A 165 6.45 -5.51 10.17
C THR A 165 7.45 -6.53 9.62
N TYR A 166 7.90 -6.34 8.37
CA TYR A 166 9.02 -7.09 7.79
C TYR A 166 10.42 -6.54 8.18
N TRP A 167 10.48 -5.55 9.05
CA TRP A 167 11.74 -5.00 9.57
C TRP A 167 12.13 -5.68 10.88
N ASN A 168 12.49 -6.96 10.82
CA ASN A 168 13.00 -7.74 11.95
C ASN A 168 14.04 -8.75 11.47
N LEU A 169 14.84 -9.30 12.38
CA LEU A 169 15.97 -10.18 12.06
C LEU A 169 15.54 -11.44 11.31
N LYS A 170 14.37 -12.01 11.58
CA LYS A 170 13.88 -13.20 10.87
C LYS A 170 13.63 -12.94 9.39
N THR A 171 13.28 -11.73 9.02
CA THR A 171 12.99 -11.33 7.63
C THR A 171 14.16 -10.66 6.93
N ARG A 172 15.27 -10.42 7.64
CA ARG A 172 16.47 -9.73 7.15
C ARG A 172 17.79 -10.42 7.58
N PRO A 173 17.92 -11.75 7.42
CA PRO A 173 19.13 -12.46 7.83
C PRO A 173 20.36 -11.99 7.06
N GLU A 174 20.26 -11.75 5.76
CA GLU A 174 21.37 -11.33 4.91
C GLU A 174 21.92 -9.94 5.28
N GLU A 175 21.03 -9.02 5.67
CA GLU A 175 21.45 -7.71 6.14
C GLU A 175 22.13 -7.79 7.51
N PHE A 176 21.67 -8.70 8.37
CA PHE A 176 22.29 -8.96 9.68
C PHE A 176 23.69 -9.53 9.55
N GLU A 177 23.90 -10.57 8.72
CA GLU A 177 25.20 -11.17 8.45
C GLU A 177 26.22 -10.13 7.93
N LYS A 178 25.77 -9.18 7.09
CA LYS A 178 26.63 -8.11 6.59
C LYS A 178 27.11 -7.13 7.67
N ILE A 179 26.35 -6.96 8.75
CA ILE A 179 26.73 -6.09 9.87
C ILE A 179 27.91 -6.67 10.66
N GLU A 180 27.99 -8.00 10.79
CA GLU A 180 29.11 -8.67 11.48
C GLU A 180 30.47 -8.43 10.80
N HIS A 181 30.46 -8.09 9.51
CA HIS A 181 31.65 -7.79 8.73
C HIS A 181 31.99 -6.29 8.63
N LEU A 182 31.18 -5.42 9.24
CA LEU A 182 31.52 -4.00 9.32
C LEU A 182 32.52 -3.79 10.46
N GLU A 183 33.77 -3.52 10.11
CA GLU A 183 34.71 -3.00 11.08
C GLU A 183 34.16 -1.69 11.64
N LEU A 184 33.85 -1.69 12.93
CA LEU A 184 33.51 -0.47 13.67
C LEU A 184 34.78 0.40 13.70
N LYS A 185 34.83 1.38 12.80
CA LYS A 185 35.85 2.43 12.80
C LYS A 185 35.51 3.51 13.81
#